data_0e9933c2f5b589fcdacc76b205e53115
#
_entry.id   0e9933c2f5b589fcdacc76b205e53115
#
_cell.length_a   1.000
_cell.length_b   1.000
_cell.length_c   1.000
_cell.angle_alpha   90.00
_cell.angle_beta   90.00
_cell.angle_gamma   90.00
#
_symmetry.space_group_name_H-M   'P 1'
#
loop_
_entity.id
_entity.type
_entity.pdbx_description
1 polymer ?
#
loop_
_entity_poly.entity_id
_entity_poly.type
_entity_poly.pdbx_seq_one_letter_code
_entity_poly.pdbx_strand_id
1 'polypeptide(L)'
;MNVIQSPQFERKIKKFNKNQKSDLDEQIRKIMKNPGIGEEKKGDLKGVFVYKFRLLNIQYLLSYRFHQGNIELITIGPHENYYRDLKTYLKSR
;
A
#
# COMPACT_ATOMS: atom_id res chain seq x y z
N MET A 1 -9.01 12.40 8.68
CA MET A 1 -8.04 11.29 8.56
C MET A 1 -6.88 11.73 7.69
N ASN A 2 -5.66 11.57 8.17
CA ASN A 2 -4.46 11.95 7.41
C ASN A 2 -3.88 10.75 6.70
N VAL A 3 -3.42 10.97 5.45
CA VAL A 3 -2.74 9.95 4.66
C VAL A 3 -1.29 10.36 4.50
N ILE A 4 -0.38 9.49 4.92
CA ILE A 4 1.06 9.73 4.89
C ILE A 4 1.69 8.72 3.95
N GLN A 5 2.52 9.19 3.02
CA GLN A 5 3.23 8.31 2.10
C GLN A 5 4.66 8.10 2.59
N SER A 6 5.09 6.84 2.65
CA SER A 6 6.49 6.57 2.94
C SER A 6 7.37 6.98 1.76
N PRO A 7 8.68 7.21 1.97
CA PRO A 7 9.58 7.50 0.85
C PRO A 7 9.58 6.40 -0.20
N GLN A 8 9.47 5.15 0.21
CA GLN A 8 9.41 4.02 -0.73
C GLN A 8 8.15 4.08 -1.58
N PHE A 9 6.99 4.38 -0.97
CA PHE A 9 5.73 4.51 -1.70
C PHE A 9 5.84 5.63 -2.73
N GLU A 10 6.37 6.78 -2.33
CA GLU A 10 6.52 7.91 -3.25
C GLU A 10 7.39 7.54 -4.45
N ARG A 11 8.51 6.84 -4.21
CA ARG A 11 9.40 6.43 -5.31
C ARG A 11 8.71 5.48 -6.27
N LYS A 12 7.92 4.55 -5.74
CA LYS A 12 7.24 3.57 -6.58
C LYS A 12 6.20 4.21 -7.49
N ILE A 13 5.44 5.18 -6.99
CA ILE A 13 4.37 5.79 -7.78
C ILE A 13 4.87 6.83 -8.78
N LYS A 14 6.11 7.28 -8.65
CA LYS A 14 6.68 8.21 -9.64
C LYS A 14 6.69 7.63 -11.05
N LYS A 15 6.77 6.31 -11.15
CA LYS A 15 6.77 5.62 -12.44
C LYS A 15 5.38 5.47 -13.05
N PHE A 16 4.34 5.75 -12.30
CA PHE A 16 2.97 5.61 -12.77
C PHE A 16 2.60 6.77 -13.67
N ASN A 17 1.87 6.45 -14.75
CA ASN A 17 1.32 7.50 -15.60
C ASN A 17 0.09 8.12 -14.94
N LYS A 18 -0.48 9.14 -15.60
CA LYS A 18 -1.59 9.89 -15.05
C LYS A 18 -2.82 9.01 -14.77
N ASN A 19 -3.13 8.10 -15.69
CA ASN A 19 -4.28 7.21 -15.53
C ASN A 19 -4.09 6.25 -14.38
N GLN A 20 -2.88 5.70 -14.25
CA GLN A 20 -2.58 4.80 -13.15
C GLN A 20 -2.67 5.51 -11.80
N LYS A 21 -2.20 6.76 -11.73
CA LYS A 21 -2.29 7.55 -10.50
C LYS A 21 -3.74 7.85 -10.14
N SER A 22 -4.57 8.14 -11.14
CA SER A 22 -5.99 8.38 -10.91
C SER A 22 -6.69 7.15 -10.35
N ASP A 23 -6.42 6.00 -10.93
CA ASP A 23 -6.99 4.73 -10.45
C ASP A 23 -6.51 4.41 -9.03
N LEU A 24 -5.23 4.66 -8.78
CA LEU A 24 -4.67 4.45 -7.44
C LEU A 24 -5.34 5.37 -6.41
N ASP A 25 -5.56 6.62 -6.75
CA ASP A 25 -6.23 7.56 -5.83
C ASP A 25 -7.61 7.06 -5.44
N GLU A 26 -8.34 6.47 -6.39
CA GLU A 26 -9.64 5.89 -6.11
C GLU A 26 -9.54 4.74 -5.12
N GLN A 27 -8.52 3.90 -5.26
CA GLN A 27 -8.30 2.79 -4.33
C GLN A 27 -7.91 3.29 -2.94
N ILE A 28 -7.10 4.33 -2.87
CA ILE A 28 -6.72 4.93 -1.60
C ILE A 28 -7.96 5.50 -0.88
N ARG A 29 -8.89 6.11 -1.63
CA ARG A 29 -10.14 6.59 -1.04
C ARG A 29 -10.97 5.46 -0.43
N LYS A 30 -10.98 4.29 -1.05
CA LYS A 30 -11.66 3.12 -0.49
C LYS A 30 -11.04 2.69 0.83
N ILE A 31 -9.72 2.73 0.91
CA ILE A 31 -9.01 2.43 2.15
C ILE A 31 -9.34 3.47 3.22
N MET A 32 -9.40 4.74 2.85
CA MET A 32 -9.74 5.81 3.80
C MET A 32 -11.14 5.64 4.37
N LYS A 33 -12.09 5.19 3.56
CA LYS A 33 -13.46 4.95 4.01
C LYS A 33 -13.58 3.74 4.92
N ASN A 34 -12.74 2.73 4.69
CA ASN A 34 -12.75 1.50 5.47
C ASN A 34 -11.32 0.97 5.62
N PRO A 35 -10.58 1.48 6.61
CA PRO A 35 -9.18 1.05 6.78
C PRO A 35 -9.00 -0.45 7.01
N GLY A 36 -10.04 -1.17 7.40
CA GLY A 36 -10.00 -2.62 7.55
C GLY A 36 -10.24 -3.40 6.27
N ILE A 37 -10.37 -2.71 5.10
CA ILE A 37 -10.67 -3.39 3.84
C ILE A 37 -9.54 -4.32 3.40
N GLY A 38 -8.30 -4.00 3.72
CA GLY A 38 -7.17 -4.87 3.43
C GLY A 38 -7.09 -6.03 4.40
N GLU A 39 -6.27 -7.02 4.07
CA GLU A 39 -6.05 -8.16 4.95
C GLU A 39 -4.93 -7.83 5.92
N GLU A 40 -5.22 -7.92 7.22
CA GLU A 40 -4.19 -7.73 8.23
C GLU A 40 -3.27 -8.94 8.26
N LYS A 41 -1.96 -8.70 8.21
CA LYS A 41 -0.96 -9.75 8.23
C LYS A 41 -0.55 -10.06 9.67
N LYS A 42 0.03 -11.24 9.86
CA LYS A 42 0.47 -11.74 11.17
C LYS A 42 1.98 -11.96 11.14
N GLY A 43 2.53 -12.31 12.31
CA GLY A 43 3.96 -12.58 12.43
C GLY A 43 4.78 -11.31 12.19
N ASP A 44 5.78 -11.39 11.34
CA ASP A 44 6.70 -10.28 11.06
C ASP A 44 5.99 -9.02 10.54
N LEU A 45 4.80 -9.20 9.97
CA LEU A 45 4.05 -8.10 9.37
C LEU A 45 2.84 -7.71 10.21
N LYS A 46 2.84 -8.06 11.49
CA LYS A 46 1.72 -7.72 12.37
C LYS A 46 1.43 -6.22 12.34
N GLY A 47 0.15 -5.89 12.20
CA GLY A 47 -0.29 -4.49 12.11
C GLY A 47 -0.21 -3.91 10.72
N VAL A 48 0.31 -4.64 9.75
CA VAL A 48 0.36 -4.21 8.36
C VAL A 48 -0.83 -4.83 7.63
N PHE A 49 -1.57 -3.99 6.90
CA PHE A 49 -2.68 -4.44 6.06
C PHE A 49 -2.21 -4.44 4.61
N VAL A 50 -2.67 -5.41 3.84
CA VAL A 50 -2.36 -5.50 2.42
C VAL A 50 -3.66 -5.53 1.63
N TYR A 51 -3.80 -4.58 0.72
CA TYR A 51 -4.98 -4.43 -0.13
C TYR A 51 -4.62 -4.81 -1.56
N LYS A 52 -5.40 -5.72 -2.16
CA LYS A 52 -5.18 -6.19 -3.52
C LYS A 52 -6.12 -5.46 -4.47
N PHE A 53 -5.60 -5.04 -5.63
CA PHE A 53 -6.41 -4.40 -6.64
C PHE A 53 -5.71 -4.53 -7.99
N ARG A 54 -6.42 -4.18 -9.07
CA ARG A 54 -5.86 -4.27 -10.42
C ARG A 54 -5.64 -2.88 -10.99
N LEU A 55 -4.46 -2.71 -11.62
CA LEU A 55 -4.15 -1.57 -12.47
C LEU A 55 -3.73 -2.11 -13.82
N LEU A 56 -4.45 -1.73 -14.90
CA LEU A 56 -4.13 -2.16 -16.25
C LEU A 56 -3.94 -3.68 -16.35
N ASN A 57 -4.87 -4.43 -15.76
CA ASN A 57 -4.87 -5.90 -15.79
C ASN A 57 -3.73 -6.56 -15.01
N ILE A 58 -2.94 -5.77 -14.27
CA ILE A 58 -1.89 -6.30 -13.40
C ILE A 58 -2.38 -6.21 -11.95
N GLN A 59 -2.25 -7.31 -11.21
CA GLN A 59 -2.59 -7.31 -9.81
C GLN A 59 -1.49 -6.63 -9.01
N TYR A 60 -1.87 -5.59 -8.28
CA TYR A 60 -0.98 -4.87 -7.39
C TYR A 60 -1.36 -5.12 -5.95
N LEU A 61 -0.39 -5.00 -5.07
CA LEU A 61 -0.57 -5.02 -3.62
C LEU A 61 -0.15 -3.68 -3.06
N LEU A 62 -0.96 -3.15 -2.15
CA LEU A 62 -0.67 -1.91 -1.44
C LEU A 62 -0.67 -2.21 0.05
N SER A 63 0.45 -1.97 0.72
CA SER A 63 0.55 -2.18 2.15
C SER A 63 0.44 -0.86 2.89
N TYR A 64 -0.25 -0.91 4.03
CA TYR A 64 -0.49 0.28 4.82
C TYR A 64 -0.71 -0.10 6.28
N ARG A 65 -0.55 0.88 7.14
CA ARG A 65 -0.95 0.81 8.55
C ARG A 65 -1.94 1.91 8.82
N PHE A 66 -2.84 1.68 9.78
CA PHE A 66 -3.66 2.79 10.25
C PHE A 66 -3.65 2.81 11.78
N HIS A 67 -3.62 4.01 12.33
CA HIS A 67 -3.50 4.21 13.76
C HIS A 67 -3.93 5.62 14.11
N GLN A 68 -4.85 5.74 15.05
CA GLN A 68 -5.29 7.04 15.59
C GLN A 68 -5.67 8.05 14.50
N GLY A 69 -6.43 7.60 13.51
CA GLY A 69 -6.91 8.48 12.45
C GLY A 69 -5.92 8.75 11.33
N ASN A 70 -4.76 8.08 11.33
CA ASN A 70 -3.75 8.24 10.30
C ASN A 70 -3.60 6.93 9.52
N ILE A 71 -3.40 7.06 8.20
CA ILE A 71 -3.05 5.93 7.34
C ILE A 71 -1.66 6.19 6.78
N GLU A 72 -0.74 5.27 7.02
CA GLU A 72 0.59 5.30 6.42
C GLU A 72 0.62 4.33 5.25
N LEU A 73 0.84 4.85 4.04
CA LEU A 73 1.01 4.03 2.85
C LEU A 73 2.47 3.60 2.79
N ILE A 74 2.72 2.30 2.94
CA ILE A 74 4.08 1.78 3.13
C ILE A 74 4.75 1.52 1.79
N THR A 75 4.15 0.66 0.96
CA THR A 75 4.70 0.37 -0.36
C THR A 75 3.61 -0.19 -1.28
N ILE A 76 3.92 -0.23 -2.57
CA ILE A 76 3.01 -0.72 -3.59
C ILE A 76 3.84 -1.43 -4.65
N GLY A 77 3.31 -2.49 -5.23
CA GLY A 77 3.98 -3.19 -6.31
C GLY A 77 3.19 -4.39 -6.79
N PRO A 78 3.64 -5.01 -7.90
CA PRO A 78 3.03 -6.24 -8.38
C PRO A 78 3.19 -7.35 -7.36
N HIS A 79 2.34 -8.37 -7.48
CA HIS A 79 2.29 -9.45 -6.51
C HIS A 79 3.64 -10.18 -6.37
N GLU A 80 4.38 -10.35 -7.47
CA GLU A 80 5.62 -11.12 -7.48
C GLU A 80 6.67 -10.49 -6.55
N ASN A 81 7.23 -11.29 -5.66
CA ASN A 81 8.26 -10.90 -4.69
C ASN A 81 7.85 -9.78 -3.73
N TYR A 82 6.58 -9.41 -3.73
CA TYR A 82 6.10 -8.28 -2.97
C TYR A 82 6.39 -8.40 -1.48
N TYR A 83 6.05 -9.56 -0.89
CA TYR A 83 6.19 -9.73 0.55
C TYR A 83 7.64 -9.76 0.99
N ARG A 84 8.51 -10.33 0.18
CA ARG A 84 9.94 -10.33 0.46
C ARG A 84 10.48 -8.90 0.51
N ASP A 85 10.11 -8.10 -0.49
CA ASP A 85 10.56 -6.71 -0.58
C ASP A 85 10.00 -5.88 0.57
N LEU A 86 8.75 -6.10 0.94
CA LEU A 86 8.10 -5.42 2.06
C LEU A 86 8.82 -5.72 3.38
N LYS A 87 9.11 -6.99 3.64
CA LYS A 87 9.80 -7.38 4.86
C LYS A 87 11.20 -6.76 4.93
N THR A 88 11.92 -6.77 3.81
CA THR A 88 13.24 -6.17 3.72
C THR A 88 13.19 -4.68 4.03
N TYR A 89 12.23 -3.97 3.43
CA TYR A 89 12.06 -2.54 3.66
C TYR A 89 11.77 -2.25 5.13
N LEU A 90 10.87 -2.99 5.75
CA LEU A 90 10.49 -2.76 7.14
C LEU A 90 11.64 -3.03 8.11
N LYS A 91 12.50 -3.99 7.80
CA LYS A 91 13.68 -4.28 8.64
C LYS A 91 14.72 -3.17 8.57
N SER A 92 14.80 -2.45 7.47
CA SER A 92 15.80 -1.41 7.27
C SER A 92 15.35 -0.02 7.75
N ARG A 93 14.16 0.09 8.30
CA ARG A 93 13.61 1.37 8.78
C ARG A 93 14.09 1.73 10.16
#